data_473baa6442d4c3052370e8f0c7f6c084
#
_entry.id   473baa6442d4c3052370e8f0c7f6c084
#
_cell.length_a   1.000
_cell.length_b   1.000
_cell.length_c   1.000
_cell.angle_alpha   90.00
_cell.angle_beta   90.00
_cell.angle_gamma   90.00
#
_symmetry.space_group_name_H-M   'P 1'
#
loop_
_entity.id
_entity.type
_entity.pdbx_description
1 polymer ?
#
loop_
_entity_poly.entity_id
_entity_poly.type
_entity_poly.pdbx_seq_one_letter_code
_entity_poly.pdbx_strand_id
1 'polypeptide(L)'
;MKKILTIIAFLAISMSFLSGCSETVGTKITLQNFASNKVFVNFRASLITVDAGKSVDITDTPKGIYEYETTYQLPQGATSSSASGDVSGEIELSAGTRVLIVYASTFIDGAYDINATKTTSDDISVDDDIDPIGP
;
A
#
# COMPACT_ATOMS: atom_id res chain seq x y z
N MET A 1 0.81 -41.14 36.04
CA MET A 1 0.00 -40.83 34.87
C MET A 1 -0.52 -39.42 34.90
N LYS A 2 -1.08 -38.96 35.97
CA LYS A 2 -1.59 -37.60 36.02
C LYS A 2 -0.52 -36.52 35.80
N LYS A 3 0.69 -36.76 36.29
CA LYS A 3 1.78 -35.81 36.10
C LYS A 3 2.22 -35.69 34.67
N ILE A 4 2.17 -36.77 33.93
CA ILE A 4 2.55 -36.76 32.53
C ILE A 4 1.52 -35.97 31.70
N LEU A 5 0.24 -36.16 32.00
CA LEU A 5 -0.80 -35.42 31.34
C LEU A 5 -0.69 -33.94 31.58
N THR A 6 -0.34 -33.56 32.80
CA THR A 6 -0.18 -32.13 33.12
C THR A 6 1.00 -31.52 32.38
N ILE A 7 2.08 -32.25 32.26
CA ILE A 7 3.25 -31.77 31.53
C ILE A 7 2.94 -31.61 30.05
N ILE A 8 2.22 -32.54 29.45
CA ILE A 8 1.85 -32.50 28.07
C ILE A 8 0.94 -31.29 27.80
N ALA A 9 -0.02 -31.06 28.70
CA ALA A 9 -0.92 -29.93 28.58
C ALA A 9 -0.16 -28.61 28.68
N PHE A 10 0.81 -28.52 29.58
CA PHE A 10 1.60 -27.33 29.74
C PHE A 10 2.47 -27.07 28.50
N LEU A 11 3.03 -28.12 27.94
CA LEU A 11 3.85 -27.99 26.75
C LEU A 11 3.00 -27.52 25.55
N ALA A 12 1.79 -28.03 25.43
CA ALA A 12 0.90 -27.60 24.36
C ALA A 12 0.54 -26.12 24.46
N ILE A 13 0.33 -25.64 25.67
CA ILE A 13 0.03 -24.24 25.88
C ILE A 13 1.24 -23.38 25.50
N SER A 14 2.43 -23.80 25.87
CA SER A 14 3.64 -23.06 25.53
C SER A 14 3.83 -22.91 24.03
N MET A 15 3.50 -23.92 23.28
CA MET A 15 3.68 -23.87 21.84
C MET A 15 2.71 -22.91 21.18
N SER A 16 1.57 -22.66 21.77
CA SER A 16 0.62 -21.77 21.16
C SER A 16 1.08 -20.31 21.20
N PHE A 17 1.99 -19.95 22.07
CA PHE A 17 2.49 -18.59 22.09
C PHE A 17 3.51 -18.31 20.99
N LEU A 18 4.07 -19.33 20.39
CA LEU A 18 5.10 -19.13 19.37
C LEU A 18 4.52 -18.76 18.02
N SER A 19 3.23 -18.89 17.84
CA SER A 19 2.61 -18.60 16.55
C SER A 19 2.10 -17.17 16.46
N GLY A 20 2.40 -16.32 17.43
CA GLY A 20 1.84 -15.00 17.46
C GLY A 20 2.61 -13.91 16.73
N CYS A 21 3.72 -14.22 16.08
CA CYS A 21 4.51 -13.20 15.44
C CYS A 21 3.86 -12.76 14.13
N SER A 22 3.63 -11.46 14.00
CA SER A 22 3.06 -10.91 12.79
C SER A 22 4.15 -10.19 12.00
N GLU A 23 4.09 -10.30 10.69
CA GLU A 23 5.03 -9.62 9.84
C GLU A 23 4.38 -8.46 9.09
N THR A 24 3.22 -8.03 9.55
CA THR A 24 2.50 -6.98 8.87
C THR A 24 2.57 -5.64 9.59
N VAL A 25 3.39 -5.57 10.63
CA VAL A 25 3.40 -4.40 11.50
C VAL A 25 3.87 -3.17 10.76
N GLY A 26 3.07 -2.14 10.78
CA GLY A 26 3.47 -0.82 10.31
C GLY A 26 3.43 -0.59 8.82
N THR A 27 3.10 -1.58 7.99
CA THR A 27 3.02 -1.33 6.56
C THR A 27 1.77 -0.55 6.21
N LYS A 28 1.91 0.39 5.29
CA LYS A 28 0.78 1.20 4.84
C LYS A 28 1.02 1.65 3.41
N ILE A 29 0.03 1.46 2.56
CA ILE A 29 0.04 1.99 1.21
C ILE A 29 -1.13 2.96 1.10
N THR A 30 -0.86 4.20 0.75
CA THR A 30 -1.90 5.21 0.55
C THR A 30 -2.02 5.50 -0.94
N LEU A 31 -3.22 5.37 -1.46
CA LEU A 31 -3.55 5.72 -2.83
C LEU A 31 -4.35 7.02 -2.79
N GLN A 32 -3.80 8.08 -3.37
CA GLN A 32 -4.40 9.40 -3.29
C GLN A 32 -4.72 9.88 -4.70
N ASN A 33 -5.98 10.14 -4.98
CA ASN A 33 -6.42 10.45 -6.32
C ASN A 33 -6.79 11.92 -6.45
N PHE A 34 -5.89 12.70 -7.04
CA PHE A 34 -6.17 14.08 -7.41
C PHE A 34 -6.58 14.21 -8.88
N ALA A 35 -6.72 13.10 -9.59
CA ALA A 35 -7.20 13.13 -10.96
C ALA A 35 -8.68 13.49 -11.00
N SER A 36 -9.16 13.91 -12.13
CA SER A 36 -10.54 14.34 -12.24
C SER A 36 -11.54 13.19 -12.27
N ASN A 37 -11.07 11.99 -12.52
CA ASN A 37 -11.93 10.81 -12.62
C ASN A 37 -11.40 9.70 -11.73
N LYS A 38 -12.17 8.60 -11.63
CA LYS A 38 -11.80 7.46 -10.79
C LYS A 38 -10.55 6.77 -11.32
N VAL A 39 -9.76 6.23 -10.40
CA VAL A 39 -8.70 5.30 -10.76
C VAL A 39 -9.00 3.96 -10.11
N PHE A 40 -8.55 2.89 -10.76
CA PHE A 40 -8.75 1.52 -10.29
C PHE A 40 -7.39 0.89 -10.18
N VAL A 41 -7.04 0.45 -8.99
CA VAL A 41 -5.72 -0.12 -8.74
C VAL A 41 -5.87 -1.60 -8.44
N ASN A 42 -5.25 -2.42 -9.26
CA ASN A 42 -5.24 -3.86 -9.02
C ASN A 42 -4.03 -4.18 -8.16
N PHE A 43 -4.29 -4.68 -6.97
CA PHE A 43 -3.26 -5.00 -6.00
C PHE A 43 -3.63 -6.28 -5.28
N ARG A 44 -2.74 -7.27 -5.31
CA ARG A 44 -2.96 -8.58 -4.69
C ARG A 44 -4.28 -9.21 -5.14
N ALA A 45 -4.52 -9.17 -6.43
CA ALA A 45 -5.73 -9.73 -7.05
C ALA A 45 -7.03 -9.06 -6.58
N SER A 46 -6.95 -7.90 -5.99
CA SER A 46 -8.12 -7.10 -5.61
C SER A 46 -8.11 -5.81 -6.38
N LEU A 47 -9.28 -5.41 -6.86
CA LEU A 47 -9.42 -4.14 -7.55
C LEU A 47 -9.89 -3.10 -6.56
N ILE A 48 -9.09 -2.05 -6.38
CA ILE A 48 -9.38 -0.98 -5.44
C ILE A 48 -9.79 0.24 -6.23
N THR A 49 -10.97 0.77 -5.95
CA THR A 49 -11.47 1.97 -6.61
C THR A 49 -11.16 3.18 -5.74
N VAL A 50 -10.53 4.19 -6.33
CA VAL A 50 -10.27 5.44 -5.63
C VAL A 50 -10.99 6.55 -6.40
N ASP A 51 -12.02 7.09 -5.78
CA ASP A 51 -12.81 8.14 -6.42
C ASP A 51 -12.00 9.43 -6.52
N ALA A 52 -12.38 10.27 -7.44
CA ALA A 52 -11.72 11.56 -7.64
C ALA A 52 -11.74 12.37 -6.34
N GLY A 53 -10.59 12.89 -5.94
CA GLY A 53 -10.47 13.67 -4.73
C GLY A 53 -10.43 12.87 -3.44
N LYS A 54 -10.35 11.55 -3.53
CA LYS A 54 -10.37 10.68 -2.36
C LYS A 54 -9.05 9.95 -2.21
N SER A 55 -8.87 9.31 -1.06
CA SER A 55 -7.74 8.46 -0.82
C SER A 55 -8.18 7.17 -0.16
N VAL A 56 -7.40 6.11 -0.34
CA VAL A 56 -7.64 4.80 0.24
C VAL A 56 -6.34 4.32 0.85
N ASP A 57 -6.41 3.80 2.07
CA ASP A 57 -5.25 3.23 2.74
C ASP A 57 -5.37 1.71 2.73
N ILE A 58 -4.27 1.06 2.40
CA ILE A 58 -4.12 -0.39 2.53
C ILE A 58 -3.14 -0.62 3.66
N THR A 59 -3.59 -1.27 4.73
CA THR A 59 -2.77 -1.46 5.92
C THR A 59 -2.51 -2.94 6.15
N ASP A 60 -1.47 -3.20 6.95
CA ASP A 60 -1.20 -4.56 7.42
C ASP A 60 -0.98 -5.57 6.31
N THR A 61 -0.32 -5.14 5.25
CA THR A 61 0.09 -6.05 4.19
C THR A 61 1.41 -6.71 4.60
N PRO A 62 1.51 -8.03 4.49
CA PRO A 62 2.76 -8.71 4.87
C PRO A 62 3.94 -8.21 4.05
N LYS A 63 5.13 -8.30 4.63
CA LYS A 63 6.32 -7.91 3.88
C LYS A 63 6.45 -8.76 2.61
N GLY A 64 7.00 -8.18 1.59
CA GLY A 64 7.16 -8.85 0.31
C GLY A 64 7.22 -7.86 -0.81
N ILE A 65 7.26 -8.39 -2.03
CA ILE A 65 7.28 -7.60 -3.24
C ILE A 65 5.98 -7.87 -3.98
N TYR A 66 5.25 -6.79 -4.30
CA TYR A 66 3.93 -6.90 -4.90
C TYR A 66 3.88 -6.09 -6.18
N GLU A 67 3.20 -6.62 -7.19
CA GLU A 67 2.96 -5.87 -8.41
C GLU A 67 1.62 -5.15 -8.31
N TYR A 68 1.54 -3.99 -8.90
CA TYR A 68 0.29 -3.26 -8.99
C TYR A 68 0.12 -2.68 -10.38
N GLU A 69 -1.12 -2.48 -10.78
CA GLU A 69 -1.44 -1.91 -12.07
C GLU A 69 -2.64 -1.00 -11.92
N THR A 70 -2.58 0.17 -12.56
CA THR A 70 -3.64 1.16 -12.48
C THR A 70 -4.34 1.27 -13.81
N THR A 71 -5.67 1.27 -13.78
CA THR A 71 -6.50 1.70 -14.90
C THR A 71 -7.32 2.89 -14.43
N TYR A 72 -7.98 3.58 -15.35
CA TYR A 72 -8.67 4.81 -15.00
C TYR A 72 -9.88 5.02 -15.87
N GLN A 73 -10.82 5.80 -15.35
CA GLN A 73 -12.02 6.14 -16.06
C GLN A 73 -11.75 7.38 -16.92
N LEU A 74 -12.20 7.35 -18.16
CA LEU A 74 -12.04 8.49 -19.04
C LEU A 74 -13.18 9.49 -18.82
N PRO A 75 -12.88 10.78 -18.89
CA PRO A 75 -13.96 11.77 -18.83
C PRO A 75 -14.79 11.75 -20.09
N GLN A 76 -16.00 12.25 -20.00
CA GLN A 76 -16.87 12.36 -21.13
C GLN A 76 -16.25 13.31 -22.13
N GLY A 77 -16.23 12.93 -23.38
CA GLY A 77 -15.62 13.78 -24.43
C GLY A 77 -14.16 13.47 -24.69
N ALA A 78 -13.57 12.52 -24.00
CA ALA A 78 -12.18 12.16 -24.24
C ALA A 78 -12.05 11.46 -25.60
N THR A 79 -11.11 11.92 -26.41
CA THR A 79 -10.84 11.31 -27.70
C THR A 79 -9.51 10.56 -27.69
N SER A 80 -8.66 10.80 -26.70
CA SER A 80 -7.42 10.08 -26.53
C SER A 80 -7.05 10.05 -25.06
N SER A 81 -6.15 9.14 -24.69
CA SER A 81 -5.67 9.07 -23.32
C SER A 81 -4.25 8.54 -23.29
N SER A 82 -3.53 8.92 -22.28
CA SER A 82 -2.19 8.41 -22.03
C SER A 82 -1.94 8.35 -20.52
N ALA A 83 -0.98 7.55 -20.13
CA ALA A 83 -0.59 7.39 -18.74
C ALA A 83 0.92 7.46 -18.65
N SER A 84 1.42 8.05 -17.58
CA SER A 84 2.85 8.16 -17.36
C SER A 84 3.19 8.03 -15.88
N GLY A 85 4.47 7.85 -15.60
CA GLY A 85 4.95 7.72 -14.24
C GLY A 85 4.67 6.34 -13.68
N ASP A 86 4.39 6.29 -12.39
CA ASP A 86 4.29 5.05 -11.64
C ASP A 86 2.88 4.47 -11.63
N VAL A 87 2.24 4.42 -12.78
CA VAL A 87 0.89 3.84 -12.91
C VAL A 87 0.90 2.34 -12.72
N SER A 88 2.04 1.71 -12.90
CA SER A 88 2.20 0.28 -12.62
C SER A 88 3.63 0.04 -12.16
N GLY A 89 3.88 -1.09 -11.53
CA GLY A 89 5.21 -1.44 -11.07
C GLY A 89 5.16 -2.35 -9.86
N GLU A 90 6.22 -2.29 -9.07
CA GLU A 90 6.34 -3.12 -7.89
C GLU A 90 6.39 -2.27 -6.64
N ILE A 91 5.84 -2.80 -5.57
CA ILE A 91 5.91 -2.21 -4.24
C ILE A 91 6.63 -3.21 -3.35
N GLU A 92 7.73 -2.78 -2.76
CA GLU A 92 8.46 -3.63 -1.82
C GLU A 92 8.13 -3.17 -0.41
N LEU A 93 7.63 -4.08 0.41
CA LEU A 93 7.24 -3.77 1.78
C LEU A 93 8.11 -4.53 2.77
N SER A 94 8.66 -3.79 3.71
CA SER A 94 9.31 -4.32 4.89
C SER A 94 8.54 -3.81 6.10
N ALA A 95 8.93 -4.23 7.29
CA ALA A 95 8.26 -3.73 8.49
C ALA A 95 8.41 -2.21 8.56
N GLY A 96 7.33 -1.51 8.74
CA GLY A 96 7.33 -0.05 8.85
C GLY A 96 7.35 0.71 7.55
N THR A 97 7.36 0.03 6.42
CA THR A 97 7.39 0.71 5.12
C THR A 97 6.07 1.42 4.85
N ARG A 98 6.16 2.65 4.37
CA ARG A 98 5.00 3.42 3.95
C ARG A 98 5.18 3.81 2.51
N VAL A 99 4.13 3.61 1.72
CA VAL A 99 4.14 3.92 0.29
C VAL A 99 3.00 4.88 0.01
N LEU A 100 3.30 5.91 -0.75
CA LEU A 100 2.28 6.87 -1.18
C LEU A 100 2.29 6.89 -2.70
N ILE A 101 1.13 6.63 -3.31
CA ILE A 101 0.96 6.75 -4.75
C ILE A 101 -0.06 7.86 -4.99
N VAL A 102 0.36 8.89 -5.71
CA VAL A 102 -0.47 10.05 -5.99
C VAL A 102 -0.78 10.09 -7.48
N TYR A 103 -2.04 10.22 -7.81
CA TYR A 103 -2.52 10.32 -9.19
C TYR A 103 -2.96 11.75 -9.47
N ALA A 104 -2.58 12.26 -10.63
CA ALA A 104 -3.01 13.55 -11.12
C ALA A 104 -3.35 13.43 -12.60
N SER A 105 -4.17 14.33 -13.10
CA SER A 105 -4.55 14.26 -14.52
C SER A 105 -4.70 15.64 -15.11
N THR A 106 -4.62 15.67 -16.46
CA THR A 106 -5.00 16.84 -17.24
C THR A 106 -5.97 16.41 -18.32
N PHE A 107 -6.85 17.31 -18.72
CA PHE A 107 -7.79 17.02 -19.80
C PHE A 107 -7.85 18.26 -20.69
N ILE A 108 -7.18 18.19 -21.81
CA ILE A 108 -7.03 19.33 -22.72
C ILE A 108 -7.33 18.87 -24.14
N ASP A 109 -8.26 19.56 -24.80
CA ASP A 109 -8.61 19.28 -26.20
C ASP A 109 -8.96 17.82 -26.44
N GLY A 110 -9.67 17.21 -25.52
CA GLY A 110 -10.07 15.81 -25.65
C GLY A 110 -9.00 14.81 -25.27
N ALA A 111 -7.82 15.25 -24.92
CA ALA A 111 -6.75 14.36 -24.47
C ALA A 111 -6.71 14.29 -22.96
N TYR A 112 -6.91 13.10 -22.42
CA TYR A 112 -6.85 12.84 -20.99
C TYR A 112 -5.54 12.17 -20.66
N ASP A 113 -4.73 12.85 -19.86
CA ASP A 113 -3.43 12.31 -19.45
C ASP A 113 -3.43 12.10 -17.96
N ILE A 114 -3.05 10.93 -17.52
CA ILE A 114 -2.94 10.63 -16.10
C ILE A 114 -1.48 10.35 -15.76
N ASN A 115 -1.07 10.80 -14.58
CA ASN A 115 0.29 10.60 -14.11
C ASN A 115 0.24 10.09 -12.68
N ALA A 116 1.11 9.17 -12.35
CA ALA A 116 1.24 8.66 -10.98
C ALA A 116 2.66 8.84 -10.49
N THR A 117 2.78 9.19 -9.22
CA THR A 117 4.07 9.31 -8.55
C THR A 117 4.05 8.43 -7.31
N LYS A 118 5.02 7.55 -7.19
CA LYS A 118 5.16 6.65 -6.05
C LYS A 118 6.32 7.09 -5.18
N THR A 119 6.07 7.25 -3.91
CA THR A 119 7.10 7.59 -2.92
C THR A 119 7.09 6.53 -1.85
N THR A 120 8.25 6.04 -1.47
CA THR A 120 8.39 5.02 -0.45
C THR A 120 9.28 5.55 0.66
N SER A 121 8.87 5.32 1.90
CA SER A 121 9.70 5.66 3.05
C SER A 121 9.64 4.52 4.06
N ASP A 122 10.70 4.40 4.81
CA ASP A 122 10.76 3.43 5.89
C ASP A 122 10.47 4.20 7.15
N ASP A 123 9.37 3.83 7.80
CA ASP A 123 8.92 4.54 8.98
C ASP A 123 9.95 4.56 10.08
N ILE A 124 10.73 3.55 10.16
CA ILE A 124 11.73 3.47 11.18
C ILE A 124 12.78 4.53 11.03
N SER A 125 13.17 4.79 9.84
CA SER A 125 14.22 5.73 9.64
C SER A 125 13.77 7.15 9.92
N VAL A 126 12.51 7.38 9.90
CA VAL A 126 12.04 8.68 10.15
C VAL A 126 12.23 9.10 11.53
N ASP A 127 12.10 8.17 12.41
CA ASP A 127 12.15 8.51 13.75
C ASP A 127 13.45 9.05 14.12
N ASP A 128 14.39 8.58 13.45
CA ASP A 128 15.57 8.92 13.87
C ASP A 128 15.89 10.27 13.75
N ASP A 129 15.42 10.75 12.90
CA ASP A 129 15.75 11.91 12.60
C ASP A 129 15.58 12.90 13.40
N ILE A 130 14.97 12.68 13.83
CA ILE A 130 14.67 13.61 14.51
C ILE A 130 15.49 14.22 15.28
N ASP A 131 15.95 13.96 15.22
CA ASP A 131 16.54 14.56 15.76
C ASP A 131 17.11 15.38 15.82
N PRO A 132 17.19 15.46 15.89
CA PRO A 132 17.68 16.14 16.11
C PRO A 132 17.97 17.20 15.89
N ILE A 133 17.94 17.22 15.81
CA ILE A 133 18.16 18.01 15.62
C ILE A 133 18.72 18.85 15.90
N GLY A 134 18.86 18.84 16.00
CA GLY A 134 19.21 19.56 16.18
C GLY A 134 19.75 20.16 16.25
N PRO A 135 19.92 20.61 16.41
CA PRO A 135 20.44 21.40 16.55
C PRO A 135 20.95 22.03 16.75
#